data_6374f9742eb9d943edb2925761526b7d
#
_entry.id   6374f9742eb9d943edb2925761526b7d
#
_cell.length_a   1.000
_cell.length_b   1.000
_cell.length_c   1.000
_cell.angle_alpha   90.00
_cell.angle_beta   90.00
_cell.angle_gamma   90.00
#
_symmetry.space_group_name_H-M   'P 1'
#
loop_
_entity.id
_entity.type
_entity.pdbx_description
1 polymer ?
#
loop_
_entity_poly.entity_id
_entity_poly.type
_entity_poly.pdbx_seq_one_letter_code
_entity_poly.pdbx_strand_id
1 'polypeptide(L)'
;MKNIIYITIFLLTLTAITYSQSVMEFEAGSALTIDSGADISADEIIMNGTYTGGGTINGNSAYVLNLTVLIEGFYNSSTDTMVGDTVRVYLRNLSSPYAIVDSSACYLSSSGIGTLIFSNAFNGTNYYLDIRHRNSIETWSAAGQSFTSFFGTYDFSNANSQAYGNNMAQVNTSPVKFALFSGDVNQDGFVELSDVVLIYNDASNFVTGYANTDVNGDNLIDLSDLLITYNNSSAFVSKVTP
;
A
#
# COMPACT_ATOMS: atom_id res chain seq x y z
N MET A 1 -36.94 -24.62 22.30
CA MET A 1 -35.58 -25.22 22.22
C MET A 1 -34.61 -24.07 22.43
N LYS A 2 -33.75 -24.15 23.45
CA LYS A 2 -32.77 -23.09 23.72
C LYS A 2 -31.61 -23.28 22.73
N ASN A 3 -31.41 -22.28 21.86
CA ASN A 3 -30.25 -22.27 21.01
C ASN A 3 -29.01 -21.95 21.86
N ILE A 4 -28.12 -22.90 21.99
CA ILE A 4 -26.82 -22.71 22.65
C ILE A 4 -25.87 -22.20 21.57
N ILE A 5 -25.47 -20.93 21.74
CA ILE A 5 -24.43 -20.29 20.90
C ILE A 5 -23.09 -20.67 21.51
N TYR A 6 -22.29 -21.47 20.83
CA TYR A 6 -20.90 -21.70 21.20
C TYR A 6 -20.04 -20.58 20.59
N ILE A 7 -19.68 -19.59 21.42
CA ILE A 7 -18.66 -18.62 21.04
C ILE A 7 -17.34 -19.11 21.62
N THR A 8 -16.48 -19.62 20.76
CA THR A 8 -15.11 -19.96 21.16
C THR A 8 -14.28 -18.68 21.06
N ILE A 9 -14.22 -17.93 22.19
CA ILE A 9 -13.39 -16.74 22.31
C ILE A 9 -12.01 -17.18 22.76
N PHE A 10 -11.01 -17.08 21.89
CA PHE A 10 -9.62 -17.14 22.28
C PHE A 10 -9.13 -15.72 22.57
N LEU A 11 -8.95 -15.49 23.85
CA LEU A 11 -8.31 -14.37 24.54
C LEU A 11 -8.54 -12.96 23.95
N LEU A 12 -9.57 -12.28 24.45
CA LEU A 12 -9.80 -10.87 24.26
C LEU A 12 -8.90 -10.10 25.25
N THR A 13 -7.86 -9.41 24.79
CA THR A 13 -7.18 -8.41 25.62
C THR A 13 -7.88 -7.07 25.43
N LEU A 14 -8.75 -6.73 26.38
CA LEU A 14 -9.43 -5.43 26.42
C LEU A 14 -8.47 -4.39 27.01
N THR A 15 -7.87 -3.55 26.14
CA THR A 15 -7.20 -2.33 26.60
C THR A 15 -8.21 -1.18 26.52
N ALA A 16 -8.76 -0.80 27.68
CA ALA A 16 -9.65 0.35 27.78
C ALA A 16 -8.85 1.65 27.65
N ILE A 17 -9.01 2.36 26.55
CA ILE A 17 -8.64 3.77 26.40
C ILE A 17 -9.94 4.57 26.44
N THR A 18 -9.99 5.63 27.24
CA THR A 18 -11.11 6.49 27.58
C THR A 18 -11.59 7.36 26.40
N TYR A 19 -12.26 6.78 25.46
CA TYR A 19 -13.34 7.23 24.60
C TYR A 19 -14.04 5.97 24.14
N SER A 20 -15.35 5.88 24.31
CA SER A 20 -16.15 4.65 24.20
C SER A 20 -16.31 4.14 22.77
N GLN A 21 -15.21 3.74 22.13
CA GLN A 21 -15.27 2.96 20.90
C GLN A 21 -14.93 1.51 21.23
N SER A 22 -15.82 0.59 20.88
CA SER A 22 -15.56 -0.85 20.98
C SER A 22 -14.81 -1.28 19.71
N VAL A 23 -13.56 -1.69 19.87
CA VAL A 23 -12.75 -2.28 18.80
C VAL A 23 -12.70 -3.78 19.01
N MET A 24 -13.02 -4.55 17.97
CA MET A 24 -12.92 -5.99 17.95
C MET A 24 -11.89 -6.39 16.90
N GLU A 25 -10.77 -6.96 17.33
CA GLU A 25 -9.69 -7.41 16.43
C GLU A 25 -9.60 -8.93 16.42
N PHE A 26 -9.55 -9.52 15.23
CA PHE A 26 -9.31 -10.93 14.99
C PHE A 26 -7.93 -11.10 14.36
N GLU A 27 -7.01 -11.73 15.10
CA GLU A 27 -5.63 -11.93 14.66
C GLU A 27 -5.50 -12.85 13.44
N ALA A 28 -4.37 -12.76 12.75
CA ALA A 28 -4.05 -13.65 11.64
C ALA A 28 -4.05 -15.11 12.09
N GLY A 29 -4.74 -15.96 11.33
CA GLY A 29 -4.92 -17.38 11.65
C GLY A 29 -6.13 -17.69 12.53
N SER A 30 -6.86 -16.68 13.04
CA SER A 30 -8.15 -16.89 13.69
C SER A 30 -9.25 -17.16 12.66
N ALA A 31 -10.32 -17.84 13.09
CA ALA A 31 -11.53 -18.04 12.29
C ALA A 31 -12.74 -17.56 13.08
N LEU A 32 -13.55 -16.71 12.45
CA LEU A 32 -14.83 -16.26 12.99
C LEU A 32 -15.95 -16.90 12.18
N THR A 33 -16.83 -17.62 12.86
CA THR A 33 -18.07 -18.14 12.26
C THR A 33 -19.26 -17.46 12.89
N ILE A 34 -20.13 -16.85 12.07
CA ILE A 34 -21.37 -16.24 12.51
C ILE A 34 -22.52 -17.00 11.86
N ASP A 35 -23.33 -17.70 12.67
CA ASP A 35 -24.47 -18.45 12.16
C ASP A 35 -25.53 -17.51 11.54
N SER A 36 -26.31 -18.03 10.59
CA SER A 36 -27.40 -17.27 9.97
C SER A 36 -28.40 -16.78 11.01
N GLY A 37 -28.65 -15.48 11.00
CA GLY A 37 -29.52 -14.79 11.95
C GLY A 37 -28.84 -14.33 13.25
N ALA A 38 -27.52 -14.54 13.39
CA ALA A 38 -26.73 -13.93 14.46
C ALA A 38 -26.04 -12.65 13.94
N ASP A 39 -25.92 -11.65 14.83
CA ASP A 39 -25.28 -10.37 14.53
C ASP A 39 -24.11 -10.12 15.50
N ILE A 40 -22.99 -9.63 14.97
CA ILE A 40 -21.90 -9.05 15.75
C ILE A 40 -21.88 -7.55 15.47
N SER A 41 -21.78 -6.75 16.54
CA SER A 41 -21.74 -5.31 16.47
C SER A 41 -20.60 -4.76 17.32
N ALA A 42 -19.77 -3.90 16.70
CA ALA A 42 -18.75 -3.10 17.37
C ALA A 42 -18.55 -1.80 16.58
N ASP A 43 -17.98 -0.77 17.22
CA ASP A 43 -17.71 0.51 16.53
C ASP A 43 -16.64 0.33 15.44
N GLU A 44 -15.69 -0.58 15.66
CA GLU A 44 -14.68 -0.97 14.68
C GLU A 44 -14.43 -2.48 14.76
N ILE A 45 -14.33 -3.16 13.60
CA ILE A 45 -14.02 -4.58 13.51
C ILE A 45 -12.86 -4.78 12.56
N ILE A 46 -11.71 -5.21 13.09
CA ILE A 46 -10.48 -5.50 12.35
C ILE A 46 -10.38 -7.02 12.16
N MET A 47 -10.49 -7.48 10.91
CA MET A 47 -10.44 -8.90 10.55
C MET A 47 -9.13 -9.25 9.88
N ASN A 48 -8.14 -9.73 10.65
CA ASN A 48 -6.89 -10.33 10.15
C ASN A 48 -7.02 -11.85 9.97
N GLY A 49 -8.16 -12.43 10.34
CA GLY A 49 -8.48 -13.84 10.24
C GLY A 49 -9.48 -14.17 9.13
N THR A 50 -10.04 -15.39 9.15
CA THR A 50 -11.08 -15.82 8.22
C THR A 50 -12.47 -15.64 8.81
N TYR A 51 -13.42 -15.16 7.98
CA TYR A 51 -14.84 -15.09 8.32
C TYR A 51 -15.64 -16.10 7.50
N THR A 52 -16.53 -16.81 8.18
CA THR A 52 -17.47 -17.76 7.55
C THR A 52 -18.84 -17.67 8.23
N GLY A 53 -19.90 -18.04 7.49
CA GLY A 53 -21.26 -18.07 7.99
C GLY A 53 -22.19 -17.09 7.28
N GLY A 54 -23.47 -17.11 7.66
CA GLY A 54 -24.53 -16.29 7.08
C GLY A 54 -25.06 -15.20 8.02
N GLY A 55 -24.36 -14.92 9.12
CA GLY A 55 -24.70 -13.85 10.05
C GLY A 55 -24.24 -12.47 9.57
N THR A 56 -24.59 -11.42 10.31
CA THR A 56 -24.29 -10.03 9.96
C THR A 56 -23.19 -9.47 10.86
N ILE A 57 -22.28 -8.72 10.26
CA ILE A 57 -21.31 -7.90 10.99
C ILE A 57 -21.77 -6.45 10.86
N ASN A 58 -22.11 -5.82 11.99
CA ASN A 58 -22.54 -4.43 12.08
C ASN A 58 -21.44 -3.62 12.77
N GLY A 59 -20.83 -2.71 12.04
CA GLY A 59 -19.77 -1.83 12.54
C GLY A 59 -18.99 -1.21 11.39
N ASN A 60 -18.12 -0.27 11.69
CA ASN A 60 -17.11 0.18 10.74
C ASN A 60 -16.12 -0.96 10.53
N SER A 61 -16.32 -1.74 9.48
CA SER A 61 -15.46 -2.88 9.18
C SER A 61 -14.15 -2.38 8.60
N ALA A 62 -13.05 -2.67 9.28
CA ALA A 62 -11.74 -2.40 8.75
C ALA A 62 -11.35 -3.46 7.71
N TYR A 63 -11.00 -3.01 6.52
CA TYR A 63 -10.54 -3.85 5.41
C TYR A 63 -9.02 -3.84 5.37
N VAL A 64 -8.41 -4.99 5.49
CA VAL A 64 -6.96 -5.14 5.54
C VAL A 64 -6.42 -5.47 4.16
N LEU A 65 -5.44 -4.71 3.68
CA LEU A 65 -4.70 -4.99 2.46
C LEU A 65 -3.23 -5.28 2.80
N ASN A 66 -2.77 -6.50 2.55
CA ASN A 66 -1.35 -6.80 2.53
C ASN A 66 -0.79 -6.48 1.14
N LEU A 67 0.12 -5.53 1.11
CA LEU A 67 0.75 -4.99 -0.08
C LEU A 67 2.20 -5.42 -0.15
N THR A 68 2.66 -5.80 -1.35
CA THR A 68 4.09 -5.90 -1.67
C THR A 68 4.39 -4.91 -2.79
N VAL A 69 5.29 -3.96 -2.53
CA VAL A 69 5.76 -3.00 -3.52
C VAL A 69 7.22 -2.64 -3.25
N LEU A 70 8.02 -2.55 -4.30
CA LEU A 70 9.41 -2.09 -4.23
C LEU A 70 9.49 -0.68 -4.82
N ILE A 71 10.50 0.08 -4.39
CA ILE A 71 10.81 1.42 -4.88
C ILE A 71 12.18 1.35 -5.55
N GLU A 72 12.28 1.80 -6.80
CA GLU A 72 13.45 1.58 -7.65
C GLU A 72 14.75 2.06 -7.01
N GLY A 73 14.82 3.31 -6.61
CA GLY A 73 16.03 3.87 -6.04
C GLY A 73 16.37 3.29 -4.66
N PHE A 74 15.39 2.78 -3.92
CA PHE A 74 15.56 2.22 -2.58
C PHE A 74 15.95 0.73 -2.60
N TYR A 75 15.82 0.05 -3.76
CA TYR A 75 16.04 -1.37 -3.87
C TYR A 75 17.50 -1.70 -4.21
N ASN A 76 18.06 -2.67 -3.49
CA ASN A 76 19.40 -3.21 -3.73
C ASN A 76 19.30 -4.64 -4.27
N SER A 77 19.61 -4.81 -5.55
CA SER A 77 19.54 -6.10 -6.24
C SER A 77 20.54 -7.13 -5.73
N SER A 78 21.65 -6.70 -5.10
CA SER A 78 22.67 -7.60 -4.55
C SER A 78 22.22 -8.31 -3.29
N THR A 79 21.33 -7.69 -2.50
CA THR A 79 20.81 -8.23 -1.25
C THR A 79 19.34 -8.68 -1.35
N ASP A 80 18.67 -8.38 -2.48
CA ASP A 80 17.22 -8.54 -2.69
C ASP A 80 16.40 -7.86 -1.57
N THR A 81 16.83 -6.66 -1.17
CA THR A 81 16.18 -5.87 -0.11
C THR A 81 16.10 -4.40 -0.52
N MET A 82 15.23 -3.64 0.15
CA MET A 82 15.15 -2.19 -0.02
C MET A 82 15.32 -1.46 1.31
N VAL A 83 15.64 -0.18 1.25
CA VAL A 83 15.46 0.74 2.39
C VAL A 83 13.95 0.89 2.60
N GLY A 84 13.48 0.67 3.83
CA GLY A 84 12.06 0.80 4.14
C GLY A 84 11.63 2.27 4.11
N ASP A 85 10.41 2.53 3.60
CA ASP A 85 9.84 3.87 3.59
C ASP A 85 8.30 3.82 3.62
N THR A 86 7.66 4.97 3.77
CA THR A 86 6.20 5.09 3.85
C THR A 86 5.58 5.28 2.47
N VAL A 87 4.56 4.48 2.18
CA VAL A 87 3.69 4.67 1.02
C VAL A 87 2.27 4.99 1.47
N ARG A 88 1.55 5.70 0.61
CA ARG A 88 0.10 5.91 0.71
C ARG A 88 -0.61 5.19 -0.42
N VAL A 89 -1.69 4.51 -0.11
CA VAL A 89 -2.55 3.86 -1.10
C VAL A 89 -3.94 4.48 -1.03
N TYR A 90 -4.46 4.84 -2.20
CA TYR A 90 -5.83 5.27 -2.39
C TYR A 90 -6.63 4.15 -3.05
N LEU A 91 -7.78 3.84 -2.48
CA LEU A 91 -8.80 3.03 -3.17
C LEU A 91 -9.58 3.94 -4.10
N ARG A 92 -9.59 3.62 -5.38
CA ARG A 92 -10.26 4.40 -6.40
C ARG A 92 -11.39 3.62 -7.05
N ASN A 93 -12.50 4.29 -7.36
CA ASN A 93 -13.57 3.72 -8.18
C ASN A 93 -13.04 3.29 -9.55
N LEU A 94 -13.66 2.23 -10.14
CA LEU A 94 -13.28 1.74 -11.47
C LEU A 94 -13.76 2.62 -12.62
N SER A 95 -14.68 3.52 -12.38
CA SER A 95 -15.25 4.40 -13.42
C SER A 95 -14.74 5.83 -13.27
N SER A 96 -14.51 6.49 -14.40
CA SER A 96 -14.17 7.91 -14.44
C SER A 96 -15.21 8.75 -13.65
N PRO A 97 -14.78 9.73 -12.83
CA PRO A 97 -13.42 10.29 -12.71
C PRO A 97 -12.50 9.55 -11.73
N TYR A 98 -12.70 8.26 -11.48
CA TYR A 98 -11.89 7.42 -10.58
C TYR A 98 -11.79 8.02 -9.17
N ALA A 99 -12.94 8.43 -8.62
CA ALA A 99 -13.01 9.11 -7.33
C ALA A 99 -12.36 8.28 -6.22
N ILE A 100 -11.68 8.98 -5.31
CA ILE A 100 -11.12 8.36 -4.10
C ILE A 100 -12.27 7.91 -3.20
N VAL A 101 -12.26 6.64 -2.79
CA VAL A 101 -13.20 6.06 -1.83
C VAL A 101 -12.60 6.10 -0.42
N ASP A 102 -11.32 5.74 -0.31
CA ASP A 102 -10.59 5.70 0.95
C ASP A 102 -9.09 5.86 0.72
N SER A 103 -8.34 6.09 1.79
CA SER A 103 -6.87 6.09 1.73
C SER A 103 -6.26 5.61 3.04
N SER A 104 -5.14 4.91 2.93
CA SER A 104 -4.36 4.46 4.06
C SER A 104 -2.87 4.63 3.77
N ALA A 105 -2.03 4.68 4.81
CA ALA A 105 -0.58 4.73 4.67
C ALA A 105 0.05 3.65 5.53
N CYS A 106 1.13 3.06 5.04
CA CYS A 106 1.93 2.11 5.80
C CYS A 106 3.41 2.29 5.54
N TYR A 107 4.22 1.82 6.50
CA TYR A 107 5.65 1.67 6.31
C TYR A 107 5.94 0.33 5.63
N LEU A 108 6.70 0.37 4.55
CA LEU A 108 7.19 -0.83 3.87
C LEU A 108 8.44 -1.35 4.55
N SER A 109 8.47 -2.64 4.81
CA SER A 109 9.65 -3.33 5.31
C SER A 109 10.77 -3.39 4.28
N SER A 110 11.93 -3.91 4.67
CA SER A 110 13.04 -4.16 3.73
C SER A 110 12.72 -5.18 2.63
N SER A 111 11.64 -5.93 2.77
CA SER A 111 11.11 -6.82 1.72
C SER A 111 10.00 -6.17 0.87
N GLY A 112 9.73 -4.89 1.07
CA GLY A 112 8.66 -4.17 0.38
C GLY A 112 7.25 -4.51 0.85
N ILE A 113 7.11 -5.13 2.03
CA ILE A 113 5.80 -5.57 2.56
C ILE A 113 5.27 -4.53 3.53
N GLY A 114 4.00 -4.16 3.36
CA GLY A 114 3.25 -3.30 4.26
C GLY A 114 1.81 -3.75 4.40
N THR A 115 1.17 -3.35 5.50
CA THR A 115 -0.25 -3.62 5.78
C THR A 115 -0.99 -2.30 5.89
N LEU A 116 -2.10 -2.20 5.16
CA LEU A 116 -2.97 -1.03 5.09
C LEU A 116 -4.35 -1.38 5.63
N ILE A 117 -5.00 -0.42 6.27
CA ILE A 117 -6.35 -0.58 6.82
C ILE A 117 -7.24 0.49 6.20
N PHE A 118 -8.39 0.06 5.66
CA PHE A 118 -9.39 0.93 5.04
C PHE A 118 -10.73 0.74 5.74
N SER A 119 -11.42 1.84 6.00
CA SER A 119 -12.71 1.85 6.73
C SER A 119 -13.92 2.02 5.81
N ASN A 120 -13.72 2.51 4.58
CA ASN A 120 -14.80 2.81 3.64
C ASN A 120 -14.84 1.88 2.42
N ALA A 121 -14.14 0.74 2.48
CA ALA A 121 -14.22 -0.29 1.44
C ALA A 121 -15.47 -1.17 1.65
N PHE A 122 -15.78 -2.00 0.64
CA PHE A 122 -16.85 -3.00 0.71
C PHE A 122 -16.37 -4.33 0.13
N ASN A 123 -16.73 -5.43 0.78
CA ASN A 123 -16.45 -6.78 0.28
C ASN A 123 -17.02 -6.98 -1.13
N GLY A 124 -16.25 -7.59 -2.01
CA GLY A 124 -16.66 -7.89 -3.38
C GLY A 124 -16.71 -6.67 -4.32
N THR A 125 -16.49 -5.47 -3.80
CA THR A 125 -16.37 -4.27 -4.65
C THR A 125 -14.94 -4.12 -5.13
N ASN A 126 -14.78 -3.87 -6.43
CA ASN A 126 -13.45 -3.68 -7.03
C ASN A 126 -13.02 -2.22 -6.96
N TYR A 127 -11.77 -2.00 -6.59
CA TYR A 127 -11.11 -0.69 -6.54
C TYR A 127 -9.76 -0.76 -7.24
N TYR A 128 -9.39 0.27 -7.99
CA TYR A 128 -7.99 0.45 -8.33
C TYR A 128 -7.21 0.81 -7.06
N LEU A 129 -5.99 0.29 -6.94
CA LEU A 129 -5.01 0.70 -5.95
C LEU A 129 -4.10 1.75 -6.58
N ASP A 130 -4.20 3.00 -6.15
CA ASP A 130 -3.33 4.11 -6.56
C ASP A 130 -2.27 4.29 -5.47
N ILE A 131 -1.02 3.94 -5.78
CA ILE A 131 0.09 3.98 -4.83
C ILE A 131 0.92 5.24 -5.06
N ARG A 132 1.26 5.91 -3.95
CA ARG A 132 2.09 7.10 -3.95
C ARG A 132 3.22 6.98 -2.92
N HIS A 133 4.37 7.40 -3.36
CA HIS A 133 5.57 7.54 -2.55
C HIS A 133 6.12 8.95 -2.74
N ARG A 134 6.89 9.46 -1.76
CA ARG A 134 7.37 10.85 -1.73
C ARG A 134 8.18 11.31 -2.94
N ASN A 135 8.81 10.38 -3.66
CA ASN A 135 9.64 10.69 -4.83
C ASN A 135 9.53 9.66 -5.97
N SER A 136 8.43 8.90 -6.00
CA SER A 136 8.18 7.93 -7.06
C SER A 136 6.96 8.32 -7.87
N ILE A 137 6.90 7.85 -9.10
CA ILE A 137 5.73 8.02 -9.97
C ILE A 137 4.50 7.38 -9.34
N GLU A 138 3.38 8.09 -9.40
CA GLU A 138 2.05 7.56 -9.10
C GLU A 138 1.80 6.30 -9.94
N THR A 139 1.54 5.17 -9.27
CA THR A 139 1.38 3.87 -9.94
C THR A 139 0.07 3.22 -9.53
N TRP A 140 -0.69 2.75 -10.50
CA TRP A 140 -2.00 2.14 -10.32
C TRP A 140 -1.94 0.63 -10.53
N SER A 141 -2.75 -0.14 -9.81
CA SER A 141 -2.93 -1.56 -10.10
C SER A 141 -3.46 -1.77 -11.53
N ALA A 142 -3.03 -2.85 -12.18
CA ALA A 142 -3.41 -3.13 -13.58
C ALA A 142 -4.92 -3.25 -13.78
N ALA A 143 -5.62 -3.73 -12.75
CA ALA A 143 -7.07 -3.90 -12.74
C ALA A 143 -7.60 -3.64 -11.33
N GLY A 144 -8.92 -3.56 -11.21
CA GLY A 144 -9.57 -3.43 -9.90
C GLY A 144 -9.32 -4.65 -9.01
N GLN A 145 -9.06 -4.37 -7.75
CA GLN A 145 -8.82 -5.34 -6.68
C GLN A 145 -9.96 -5.30 -5.68
N SER A 146 -10.39 -6.44 -5.17
CA SER A 146 -11.48 -6.53 -4.19
C SER A 146 -11.01 -7.14 -2.88
N PHE A 147 -11.73 -6.80 -1.83
CA PHE A 147 -11.59 -7.47 -0.53
C PHE A 147 -12.56 -8.65 -0.47
N THR A 148 -12.09 -9.77 0.08
CA THR A 148 -12.92 -10.94 0.39
C THR A 148 -12.80 -11.22 1.87
N SER A 149 -13.94 -11.28 2.57
CA SER A 149 -13.95 -11.44 4.04
C SER A 149 -13.06 -10.39 4.75
N PHE A 150 -13.16 -9.14 4.32
CA PHE A 150 -12.41 -7.97 4.84
C PHE A 150 -10.90 -7.99 4.56
N PHE A 151 -10.41 -8.89 3.72
CA PHE A 151 -8.99 -9.08 3.45
C PHE A 151 -8.68 -9.03 1.95
N GLY A 152 -7.56 -8.42 1.60
CA GLY A 152 -7.01 -8.36 0.26
C GLY A 152 -5.49 -8.49 0.27
N THR A 153 -4.92 -8.95 -0.83
CA THR A 153 -3.48 -8.98 -1.07
C THR A 153 -3.17 -8.47 -2.47
N TYR A 154 -2.10 -7.72 -2.62
CA TYR A 154 -1.61 -7.34 -3.94
C TYR A 154 -0.08 -7.23 -3.96
N ASP A 155 0.54 -7.80 -4.99
CA ASP A 155 1.99 -7.79 -5.16
C ASP A 155 2.36 -7.13 -6.49
N PHE A 156 2.91 -5.91 -6.41
CA PHE A 156 3.43 -5.19 -7.58
C PHE A 156 4.80 -5.69 -8.05
N SER A 157 5.56 -6.37 -7.17
CA SER A 157 6.98 -6.63 -7.40
C SER A 157 7.27 -7.80 -8.33
N ASN A 158 6.28 -8.65 -8.60
CA ASN A 158 6.50 -9.95 -9.26
C ASN A 158 6.38 -9.90 -10.80
N ALA A 159 5.68 -8.91 -11.35
CA ALA A 159 5.53 -8.74 -12.80
C ALA A 159 5.21 -7.28 -13.15
N ASN A 160 5.74 -6.82 -14.29
CA ASN A 160 5.44 -5.51 -14.84
C ASN A 160 3.93 -5.30 -15.08
N SER A 161 3.25 -6.36 -15.51
CA SER A 161 1.80 -6.37 -15.76
C SER A 161 0.93 -6.21 -14.51
N GLN A 162 1.48 -6.12 -13.33
CA GLN A 162 0.74 -5.77 -12.12
C GLN A 162 0.40 -4.27 -12.05
N ALA A 163 1.14 -3.44 -12.77
CA ALA A 163 0.82 -2.01 -12.87
C ALA A 163 0.02 -1.69 -14.13
N TYR A 164 -0.88 -0.73 -14.04
CA TYR A 164 -1.62 -0.21 -15.17
C TYR A 164 -0.64 0.35 -16.23
N GLY A 165 -0.85 -0.03 -17.48
CA GLY A 165 0.05 0.34 -18.57
C GLY A 165 1.44 -0.29 -18.48
N ASN A 166 1.66 -1.30 -17.64
CA ASN A 166 2.96 -1.92 -17.38
C ASN A 166 4.01 -0.90 -16.88
N ASN A 167 3.59 0.07 -16.09
CA ASN A 167 4.40 1.23 -15.68
C ASN A 167 5.25 0.93 -14.43
N MET A 168 6.23 0.04 -14.56
CA MET A 168 7.16 -0.35 -13.48
C MET A 168 8.58 -0.52 -14.02
N ALA A 169 9.57 -0.16 -13.21
CA ALA A 169 10.98 -0.39 -13.47
C ALA A 169 11.35 -1.86 -13.17
N GLN A 170 12.08 -2.53 -14.06
CA GLN A 170 12.71 -3.81 -13.73
C GLN A 170 13.99 -3.57 -12.96
N VAL A 171 14.03 -3.94 -11.68
CA VAL A 171 15.15 -3.66 -10.75
C VAL A 171 16.03 -4.89 -10.49
N ASN A 172 15.56 -6.09 -10.84
CA ASN A 172 16.35 -7.31 -10.74
C ASN A 172 15.98 -8.29 -11.86
N THR A 173 16.95 -9.09 -12.30
CA THR A 173 16.78 -10.12 -13.34
C THR A 173 16.78 -11.54 -12.80
N SER A 174 17.29 -11.75 -11.58
CA SER A 174 17.33 -13.07 -10.92
C SER A 174 17.39 -12.91 -9.39
N PRO A 175 16.25 -13.06 -8.69
CA PRO A 175 14.88 -13.22 -9.21
C PRO A 175 14.41 -11.97 -9.98
N VAL A 176 13.51 -12.16 -10.93
CA VAL A 176 12.90 -11.02 -11.63
C VAL A 176 12.07 -10.20 -10.66
N LYS A 177 12.36 -8.89 -10.56
CA LYS A 177 11.65 -7.95 -9.67
C LYS A 177 11.37 -6.63 -10.41
N PHE A 178 10.22 -6.06 -10.03
CA PHE A 178 9.76 -4.76 -10.52
C PHE A 178 9.51 -3.82 -9.35
N ALA A 179 9.67 -2.52 -9.60
CA ALA A 179 9.55 -1.46 -8.61
C ALA A 179 8.84 -0.23 -9.19
N LEU A 180 8.31 0.64 -8.34
CA LEU A 180 7.85 1.96 -8.74
C LEU A 180 9.05 2.75 -9.29
N PHE A 181 8.87 3.42 -10.42
CA PHE A 181 9.88 4.35 -10.92
C PHE A 181 10.13 5.47 -9.93
N SER A 182 11.40 5.75 -9.62
CA SER A 182 11.83 6.84 -8.75
C SER A 182 12.15 8.12 -9.52
N GLY A 183 12.13 9.27 -8.85
CA GLY A 183 12.61 10.53 -9.38
C GLY A 183 11.55 11.61 -9.61
N ASP A 184 10.26 11.33 -9.43
CA ASP A 184 9.20 12.36 -9.42
C ASP A 184 9.18 13.04 -8.05
N VAL A 185 10.15 13.95 -7.83
CA VAL A 185 10.35 14.57 -6.50
C VAL A 185 9.41 15.76 -6.26
N ASN A 186 8.88 16.35 -7.34
CA ASN A 186 7.88 17.43 -7.27
C ASN A 186 6.43 16.92 -7.30
N GLN A 187 6.22 15.60 -7.54
CA GLN A 187 4.93 14.91 -7.56
C GLN A 187 3.95 15.45 -8.61
N ASP A 188 4.45 15.89 -9.78
CA ASP A 188 3.59 16.34 -10.88
C ASP A 188 3.17 15.22 -11.84
N GLY A 189 3.78 14.03 -11.67
CA GLY A 189 3.47 12.83 -12.44
C GLY A 189 4.36 12.63 -13.66
N PHE A 190 5.45 13.36 -13.75
CA PHE A 190 6.50 13.19 -14.76
C PHE A 190 7.84 13.11 -14.05
N VAL A 191 8.78 12.29 -14.58
CA VAL A 191 10.18 12.41 -14.20
C VAL A 191 10.86 13.17 -15.29
N GLU A 192 11.24 14.42 -15.01
CA GLU A 192 11.76 15.32 -16.02
C GLU A 192 12.86 16.26 -15.49
N LEU A 193 13.27 17.24 -16.31
CA LEU A 193 14.38 18.14 -15.97
C LEU A 193 14.09 18.96 -14.70
N SER A 194 12.83 19.27 -14.41
CA SER A 194 12.44 19.99 -13.18
C SER A 194 12.86 19.23 -11.92
N ASP A 195 12.70 17.90 -11.91
CA ASP A 195 13.10 17.02 -10.80
C ASP A 195 14.62 16.96 -10.66
N VAL A 196 15.31 16.78 -11.80
CA VAL A 196 16.79 16.78 -11.84
C VAL A 196 17.36 18.07 -11.27
N VAL A 197 16.75 19.22 -11.57
CA VAL A 197 17.17 20.54 -11.04
C VAL A 197 16.95 20.63 -9.54
N LEU A 198 15.83 20.12 -9.01
CA LEU A 198 15.58 20.10 -7.57
C LEU A 198 16.64 19.30 -6.82
N ILE A 199 16.94 18.08 -7.29
CA ILE A 199 17.98 17.24 -6.71
C ILE A 199 19.36 17.89 -6.81
N TYR A 200 19.71 18.46 -7.97
CA TYR A 200 20.97 19.17 -8.16
C TYR A 200 21.15 20.35 -7.18
N ASN A 201 20.08 21.11 -6.95
CA ASN A 201 20.13 22.22 -6.01
C ASN A 201 20.37 21.73 -4.58
N ASP A 202 19.68 20.68 -4.15
CA ASP A 202 19.86 20.13 -2.81
C ASP A 202 21.22 19.48 -2.63
N ALA A 203 21.71 18.73 -3.63
CA ALA A 203 23.06 18.17 -3.63
C ALA A 203 24.15 19.26 -3.54
N SER A 204 23.97 20.36 -4.30
CA SER A 204 24.89 21.50 -4.28
C SER A 204 24.90 22.26 -2.94
N ASN A 205 23.83 22.16 -2.18
CA ASN A 205 23.69 22.73 -0.84
C ASN A 205 24.00 21.73 0.28
N PHE A 206 24.45 20.51 -0.06
CA PHE A 206 24.76 19.43 0.88
C PHE A 206 23.60 19.11 1.82
N VAL A 207 22.38 19.10 1.29
CA VAL A 207 21.18 18.71 2.03
C VAL A 207 21.29 17.24 2.43
N THR A 208 20.86 16.91 3.64
CA THR A 208 20.86 15.55 4.18
C THR A 208 19.57 15.25 4.92
N GLY A 209 19.28 13.97 5.15
CA GLY A 209 18.13 13.50 5.90
C GLY A 209 16.93 13.17 5.01
N TYR A 210 15.78 13.00 5.62
CA TYR A 210 14.55 12.58 4.96
C TYR A 210 13.96 13.70 4.09
N ALA A 211 14.38 13.76 2.83
CA ALA A 211 13.92 14.74 1.84
C ALA A 211 13.33 14.05 0.61
N ASN A 212 12.47 14.74 -0.14
CA ASN A 212 11.93 14.19 -1.40
C ASN A 212 13.02 13.94 -2.43
N THR A 213 14.09 14.72 -2.38
CA THR A 213 15.25 14.65 -3.27
C THR A 213 16.25 13.54 -2.90
N ASP A 214 16.09 12.90 -1.74
CA ASP A 214 16.78 11.65 -1.39
C ASP A 214 16.04 10.48 -2.06
N VAL A 215 16.45 10.18 -3.29
CA VAL A 215 15.75 9.25 -4.20
C VAL A 215 16.16 7.79 -3.95
N ASN A 216 17.29 7.56 -3.26
CA ASN A 216 17.79 6.22 -2.92
C ASN A 216 17.59 5.85 -1.44
N GLY A 217 17.17 6.80 -0.59
CA GLY A 217 16.84 6.57 0.81
C GLY A 217 18.05 6.44 1.74
N ASP A 218 19.23 6.90 1.33
CA ASP A 218 20.45 6.82 2.15
C ASP A 218 20.68 8.04 3.05
N ASN A 219 19.75 9.00 3.02
CA ASN A 219 19.77 10.28 3.72
C ASN A 219 20.86 11.26 3.29
N LEU A 220 21.47 11.04 2.14
CA LEU A 220 22.38 11.98 1.49
C LEU A 220 21.79 12.35 0.13
N ILE A 221 21.76 13.63 -0.20
CA ILE A 221 21.37 14.06 -1.54
C ILE A 221 22.65 14.32 -2.33
N ASP A 222 22.92 13.44 -3.29
CA ASP A 222 24.15 13.49 -4.06
C ASP A 222 23.97 13.05 -5.54
N LEU A 223 25.09 12.67 -6.17
CA LEU A 223 25.09 12.27 -7.57
C LEU A 223 24.33 10.98 -7.83
N SER A 224 24.20 10.08 -6.83
CA SER A 224 23.43 8.82 -6.99
C SER A 224 21.96 9.08 -7.19
N ASP A 225 21.37 10.03 -6.43
CA ASP A 225 19.97 10.44 -6.57
C ASP A 225 19.73 11.10 -7.93
N LEU A 226 20.65 11.99 -8.29
CA LEU A 226 20.60 12.68 -9.57
C LEU A 226 20.68 11.70 -10.75
N LEU A 227 21.51 10.66 -10.66
CA LEU A 227 21.67 9.67 -11.73
C LEU A 227 20.40 8.82 -11.94
N ILE A 228 19.73 8.39 -10.86
CA ILE A 228 18.47 7.65 -10.94
C ILE A 228 17.42 8.50 -11.66
N THR A 229 17.22 9.73 -11.19
CA THR A 229 16.24 10.65 -11.77
C THR A 229 16.58 11.03 -13.21
N TYR A 230 17.85 11.29 -13.51
CA TYR A 230 18.29 11.58 -14.88
C TYR A 230 18.03 10.42 -15.86
N ASN A 231 18.26 9.17 -15.44
CA ASN A 231 17.98 8.00 -16.25
C ASN A 231 16.49 7.88 -16.57
N ASN A 232 15.64 8.05 -15.58
CA ASN A 232 14.18 7.98 -15.73
C ASN A 232 13.63 9.17 -16.53
N SER A 233 14.18 10.36 -16.34
CA SER A 233 13.87 11.54 -17.15
C SER A 233 14.24 11.33 -18.63
N SER A 234 15.41 10.74 -18.89
CA SER A 234 15.87 10.43 -20.25
C SER A 234 15.02 9.35 -20.92
N ALA A 235 14.38 8.49 -20.13
CA ALA A 235 13.43 7.47 -20.59
C ALA A 235 11.99 8.00 -20.70
N PHE A 236 11.75 9.29 -20.40
CA PHE A 236 10.42 9.93 -20.42
C PHE A 236 9.42 9.24 -19.49
N VAL A 237 9.86 8.79 -18.33
CA VAL A 237 8.98 8.15 -17.34
C VAL A 237 7.90 9.12 -16.89
N SER A 238 6.66 8.65 -16.96
CA SER A 238 5.50 9.43 -16.52
C SER A 238 4.43 8.52 -15.92
N LYS A 239 3.50 9.09 -15.18
CA LYS A 239 2.38 8.31 -14.65
C LYS A 239 1.48 7.82 -15.79
N VAL A 240 0.95 6.60 -15.60
CA VAL A 240 -0.04 6.01 -16.50
C VAL A 240 -1.26 5.63 -15.68
N THR A 241 -2.41 6.19 -16.04
CA THR A 241 -3.67 6.01 -15.30
C THR A 241 -4.74 5.40 -16.19
N PRO A 242 -5.76 4.74 -15.63
CA PRO A 242 -6.92 4.23 -16.34
C PRO A 242 -7.69 5.27 -17.17
#